data_04e968a18f41f4f2cf72b5d5c2423c13
#
_entry.id   04e968a18f41f4f2cf72b5d5c2423c13
#
_cell.length_a   1.000
_cell.length_b   1.000
_cell.length_c   1.000
_cell.angle_alpha   90.00
_cell.angle_beta   90.00
_cell.angle_gamma   90.00
#
_symmetry.space_group_name_H-M   'P 1'
#
loop_
_entity.id
_entity.type
_entity.pdbx_description
1 polymer ?
#
loop_
_entity_poly.entity_id
_entity_poly.type
_entity_poly.pdbx_seq_one_letter_code
_entity_poly.pdbx_strand_id
1 'polypeptide(L)'
;MYARGLLRRGRSAVCVFGVNDSELQASVDGALTFALLWFHHCRERDPARYFVEGLKLFVPAGRSAVVHARMHYLDRKAARFELIEFDERGESLESLDLSDQGNIATRLVRCPETEKVHERFASAIQRVRGAVPESELVVLSSTELAFRLYGLEFARARTASSPGSFQRNEEIVFGSGAHETLLTPESEPLFADLMQRLRELRRADGDKRHALWRMQPERWLESEVKVDVSLLDARLDPTHVYAQVPAFAASDRGMIDLLASTREGQLAVIELKADEDIHLPLQGLDYWSRVKWHYEREEFKRFGYFGGKTLSFAASLLILVSPALHIHPATDTVLRYVSPEVDWELVAIDEHWRDEVKVVFRKRAEKSRTAKLIG
;
A
#
# COMPACT_ATOMS: atom_id res chain seq x y z
N MET A 1 -13.88 -17.58 -10.28
CA MET A 1 -13.29 -18.47 -11.33
C MET A 1 -12.82 -17.60 -12.50
N TYR A 2 -11.63 -17.86 -13.04
CA TYR A 2 -11.08 -17.12 -14.19
C TYR A 2 -11.20 -17.97 -15.46
N ALA A 3 -11.61 -17.34 -16.56
CA ALA A 3 -11.53 -17.90 -17.90
C ALA A 3 -10.27 -17.37 -18.60
N ARG A 4 -9.53 -18.23 -19.31
CA ARG A 4 -8.35 -17.82 -20.06
C ARG A 4 -8.28 -18.55 -21.39
N GLY A 5 -7.81 -17.85 -22.42
CA GLY A 5 -7.73 -18.39 -23.76
C GLY A 5 -6.71 -17.66 -24.63
N LEU A 6 -6.53 -18.18 -25.85
CA LEU A 6 -5.68 -17.60 -26.88
C LEU A 6 -6.48 -17.54 -28.19
N LEU A 7 -6.79 -16.34 -28.65
CA LEU A 7 -7.42 -16.10 -29.94
C LEU A 7 -6.32 -16.03 -31.02
N ARG A 8 -6.43 -16.85 -32.06
CA ARG A 8 -5.42 -16.92 -33.11
C ARG A 8 -6.00 -16.52 -34.48
N ARG A 9 -5.20 -15.77 -35.24
CA ARG A 9 -5.45 -15.47 -36.62
C ARG A 9 -4.13 -15.60 -37.42
N GLY A 10 -3.93 -16.74 -38.05
CA GLY A 10 -2.67 -17.05 -38.71
C GLY A 10 -1.52 -17.15 -37.72
N ARG A 11 -0.50 -16.33 -37.86
CA ARG A 11 0.66 -16.24 -36.94
C ARG A 11 0.49 -15.23 -35.82
N SER A 12 -0.59 -14.47 -35.83
CA SER A 12 -0.92 -13.51 -34.77
C SER A 12 -1.84 -14.13 -33.73
N ALA A 13 -1.64 -13.78 -32.47
CA ALA A 13 -2.46 -14.23 -31.35
C ALA A 13 -2.68 -13.11 -30.34
N VAL A 14 -3.84 -13.15 -29.67
CA VAL A 14 -4.19 -12.25 -28.55
C VAL A 14 -4.60 -13.11 -27.37
N CYS A 15 -4.02 -12.84 -26.21
CA CYS A 15 -4.43 -13.47 -24.97
C CYS A 15 -5.75 -12.90 -24.48
N VAL A 16 -6.60 -13.77 -23.97
CA VAL A 16 -7.87 -13.41 -23.36
C VAL A 16 -7.87 -13.90 -21.92
N PHE A 17 -8.31 -13.04 -21.01
CA PHE A 17 -8.49 -13.37 -19.60
C PHE A 17 -9.80 -12.75 -19.13
N GLY A 18 -10.63 -13.50 -18.42
CA GLY A 18 -11.93 -13.03 -17.96
C GLY A 18 -12.21 -13.44 -16.52
N VAL A 19 -12.88 -12.56 -15.79
CA VAL A 19 -13.33 -12.78 -14.41
C VAL A 19 -14.83 -13.00 -14.41
N ASN A 20 -15.31 -14.01 -13.68
CA ASN A 20 -16.73 -14.30 -13.59
C ASN A 20 -17.47 -13.20 -12.80
N ASP A 21 -18.72 -12.89 -13.17
CA ASP A 21 -19.56 -11.88 -12.52
C ASP A 21 -19.86 -12.19 -11.04
N SER A 22 -19.90 -13.46 -10.65
CA SER A 22 -20.12 -13.89 -9.27
C SER A 22 -18.91 -13.72 -8.33
N GLU A 23 -17.73 -13.33 -8.85
CA GLU A 23 -16.53 -13.15 -8.02
C GLU A 23 -16.62 -11.89 -7.15
N LEU A 24 -15.89 -11.91 -6.02
CA LEU A 24 -15.78 -10.74 -5.15
C LEU A 24 -14.98 -9.62 -5.84
N GLN A 25 -15.18 -8.35 -5.43
CA GLN A 25 -14.45 -7.21 -5.98
C GLN A 25 -12.93 -7.41 -5.89
N ALA A 26 -12.43 -7.92 -4.78
CA ALA A 26 -11.00 -8.20 -4.61
C ALA A 26 -10.43 -9.16 -5.69
N SER A 27 -11.24 -10.15 -6.13
CA SER A 27 -10.85 -11.05 -7.23
C SER A 27 -10.79 -10.32 -8.57
N VAL A 28 -11.71 -9.39 -8.82
CA VAL A 28 -11.70 -8.54 -10.03
C VAL A 28 -10.46 -7.63 -10.02
N ASP A 29 -10.20 -6.98 -8.88
CA ASP A 29 -9.06 -6.06 -8.72
C ASP A 29 -7.70 -6.78 -8.85
N GLY A 30 -7.62 -8.04 -8.41
CA GLY A 30 -6.44 -8.88 -8.54
C GLY A 30 -6.25 -9.53 -9.92
N ALA A 31 -7.27 -9.51 -10.78
CA ALA A 31 -7.27 -10.23 -12.05
C ALA A 31 -6.14 -9.81 -13.00
N LEU A 32 -5.77 -8.53 -12.99
CA LEU A 32 -4.72 -8.01 -13.89
C LEU A 32 -3.38 -8.70 -13.64
N THR A 33 -3.02 -9.00 -12.39
CA THR A 33 -1.80 -9.76 -12.06
C THR A 33 -1.78 -11.10 -12.80
N PHE A 34 -2.84 -11.88 -12.66
CA PHE A 34 -2.92 -13.19 -13.30
C PHE A 34 -3.04 -13.11 -14.82
N ALA A 35 -3.69 -12.08 -15.34
CA ALA A 35 -3.80 -11.83 -16.76
C ALA A 35 -2.43 -11.50 -17.40
N LEU A 36 -1.59 -10.68 -16.73
CA LEU A 36 -0.22 -10.39 -17.17
C LEU A 36 0.67 -11.63 -17.15
N LEU A 37 0.56 -12.47 -16.12
CA LEU A 37 1.29 -13.73 -16.05
C LEU A 37 0.87 -14.71 -17.14
N TRP A 38 -0.44 -14.81 -17.40
CA TRP A 38 -0.94 -15.62 -18.51
C TRP A 38 -0.45 -15.12 -19.87
N PHE A 39 -0.48 -13.81 -20.06
CA PHE A 39 0.04 -13.16 -21.26
C PHE A 39 1.54 -13.45 -21.46
N HIS A 40 2.33 -13.27 -20.42
CA HIS A 40 3.76 -13.57 -20.44
C HIS A 40 4.03 -15.04 -20.78
N HIS A 41 3.34 -15.96 -20.11
CA HIS A 41 3.42 -17.39 -20.39
C HIS A 41 3.12 -17.71 -21.86
N CYS A 42 2.06 -17.12 -22.44
CA CYS A 42 1.71 -17.33 -23.83
C CYS A 42 2.78 -16.80 -24.81
N ARG A 43 3.46 -15.70 -24.46
CA ARG A 43 4.55 -15.14 -25.29
C ARG A 43 5.78 -16.03 -25.31
N GLU A 44 6.11 -16.65 -24.19
CA GLU A 44 7.30 -17.48 -24.05
C GLU A 44 7.10 -18.93 -24.51
N ARG A 45 5.86 -19.42 -24.48
CA ARG A 45 5.57 -20.85 -24.70
C ARG A 45 5.95 -21.35 -26.10
N ASP A 46 5.66 -20.59 -27.16
CA ASP A 46 5.85 -21.05 -28.53
C ASP A 46 6.07 -19.88 -29.51
N PRO A 47 7.17 -19.10 -29.32
CA PRO A 47 7.42 -17.89 -30.09
C PRO A 47 7.69 -18.14 -31.60
N ALA A 48 8.09 -19.37 -31.95
CA ALA A 48 8.32 -19.75 -33.35
C ALA A 48 7.00 -19.96 -34.09
N ARG A 49 5.93 -20.33 -33.39
CA ARG A 49 4.65 -20.71 -33.99
C ARG A 49 3.71 -19.52 -34.17
N TYR A 50 3.66 -18.62 -33.20
CA TYR A 50 2.81 -17.44 -33.25
C TYR A 50 3.39 -16.28 -32.44
N PHE A 51 3.03 -15.07 -32.82
CA PHE A 51 3.38 -13.84 -32.10
C PHE A 51 2.17 -13.37 -31.29
N VAL A 52 2.34 -13.22 -29.99
CA VAL A 52 1.28 -12.73 -29.09
C VAL A 52 1.36 -11.21 -29.01
N GLU A 53 0.41 -10.54 -29.67
CA GLU A 53 0.40 -9.08 -29.83
C GLU A 53 -0.09 -8.34 -28.58
N GLY A 54 -1.01 -8.95 -27.82
CA GLY A 54 -1.65 -8.25 -26.72
C GLY A 54 -2.50 -9.12 -25.81
N LEU A 55 -3.08 -8.45 -24.84
CA LEU A 55 -3.96 -9.00 -23.81
C LEU A 55 -5.30 -8.26 -23.81
N LYS A 56 -6.39 -9.01 -23.85
CA LYS A 56 -7.76 -8.54 -23.59
C LYS A 56 -8.20 -9.05 -22.22
N LEU A 57 -8.52 -8.13 -21.32
CA LEU A 57 -9.04 -8.44 -20.01
C LEU A 57 -10.53 -8.11 -19.95
N PHE A 58 -11.34 -9.11 -19.61
CA PHE A 58 -12.78 -8.98 -19.45
C PHE A 58 -13.14 -8.97 -17.97
N VAL A 59 -13.88 -7.94 -17.54
CA VAL A 59 -14.35 -7.76 -16.17
C VAL A 59 -15.84 -7.45 -16.16
N PRO A 60 -16.59 -7.77 -15.10
CA PRO A 60 -18.01 -7.44 -15.00
C PRO A 60 -18.25 -5.92 -15.07
N ALA A 61 -19.35 -5.53 -15.70
CA ALA A 61 -19.75 -4.14 -15.88
C ALA A 61 -19.84 -3.39 -14.55
N GLY A 62 -19.30 -2.15 -14.52
CA GLY A 62 -19.26 -1.28 -13.34
C GLY A 62 -18.26 -1.70 -12.27
N ARG A 63 -17.38 -2.70 -12.53
CA ARG A 63 -16.40 -3.21 -11.56
C ARG A 63 -14.95 -3.05 -11.99
N SER A 64 -14.70 -2.31 -13.06
CA SER A 64 -13.39 -2.16 -13.70
C SER A 64 -12.48 -1.10 -13.08
N ALA A 65 -12.97 -0.21 -12.22
CA ALA A 65 -12.31 1.03 -11.84
C ALA A 65 -10.83 0.87 -11.40
N VAL A 66 -10.53 -0.10 -10.53
CA VAL A 66 -9.16 -0.37 -10.05
C VAL A 66 -8.30 -0.94 -11.18
N VAL A 67 -8.85 -1.91 -11.92
CA VAL A 67 -8.16 -2.54 -13.05
C VAL A 67 -7.85 -1.52 -14.13
N HIS A 68 -8.81 -0.64 -14.46
CA HIS A 68 -8.67 0.44 -15.44
C HIS A 68 -7.52 1.39 -15.06
N ALA A 69 -7.51 1.87 -13.80
CA ALA A 69 -6.47 2.75 -13.29
C ALA A 69 -5.08 2.10 -13.39
N ARG A 70 -4.95 0.81 -13.08
CA ARG A 70 -3.70 0.05 -13.18
C ARG A 70 -3.27 -0.17 -14.63
N MET A 71 -4.20 -0.53 -15.51
CA MET A 71 -3.91 -0.77 -16.95
C MET A 71 -3.51 0.49 -17.69
N HIS A 72 -3.93 1.67 -17.24
CA HIS A 72 -3.48 2.96 -17.78
C HIS A 72 -1.95 3.08 -17.73
N TYR A 73 -1.31 2.57 -16.68
CA TYR A 73 0.13 2.63 -16.44
C TYR A 73 0.89 1.39 -16.91
N LEU A 74 0.32 0.60 -17.81
CA LEU A 74 1.06 -0.46 -18.50
C LEU A 74 1.81 0.10 -19.72
N ASP A 75 2.96 -0.49 -20.03
CA ASP A 75 3.78 -0.12 -21.19
C ASP A 75 3.11 -0.55 -22.51
N ARG A 76 2.48 0.40 -23.17
CA ARG A 76 1.82 0.20 -24.47
C ARG A 76 2.78 -0.13 -25.63
N LYS A 77 4.10 0.08 -25.41
CA LYS A 77 5.12 -0.34 -26.39
C LYS A 77 5.46 -1.82 -26.21
N ALA A 78 5.30 -2.36 -25.01
CA ALA A 78 5.53 -3.77 -24.75
C ALA A 78 4.44 -4.65 -25.33
N ALA A 79 3.17 -4.20 -25.31
CA ALA A 79 2.02 -4.95 -25.84
C ALA A 79 0.79 -4.07 -26.03
N ARG A 80 -0.20 -4.59 -26.78
CA ARG A 80 -1.55 -4.02 -26.87
C ARG A 80 -2.38 -4.53 -25.70
N PHE A 81 -2.82 -3.61 -24.83
CA PHE A 81 -3.71 -3.91 -23.70
C PHE A 81 -5.11 -3.37 -23.99
N GLU A 82 -6.12 -4.20 -23.75
CA GLU A 82 -7.53 -3.84 -23.90
C GLU A 82 -8.30 -4.28 -22.66
N LEU A 83 -9.12 -3.38 -22.10
CA LEU A 83 -10.03 -3.66 -21.00
C LEU A 83 -11.46 -3.60 -21.53
N ILE A 84 -12.23 -4.64 -21.25
CA ILE A 84 -13.58 -4.79 -21.75
C ILE A 84 -14.49 -5.10 -20.57
N GLU A 85 -15.50 -4.27 -20.36
CA GLU A 85 -16.59 -4.60 -19.46
C GLU A 85 -17.63 -5.46 -20.19
N PHE A 86 -18.17 -6.44 -19.47
CA PHE A 86 -19.24 -7.29 -19.98
C PHE A 86 -20.43 -7.30 -19.03
N ASP A 87 -21.62 -7.31 -19.60
CA ASP A 87 -22.87 -7.56 -18.88
C ASP A 87 -23.50 -8.84 -19.44
N GLU A 88 -23.51 -9.90 -18.64
CA GLU A 88 -24.09 -11.19 -19.03
C GLU A 88 -25.62 -11.10 -19.25
N ARG A 89 -26.31 -10.22 -18.51
CA ARG A 89 -27.77 -10.05 -18.62
C ARG A 89 -28.19 -9.24 -19.82
N GLY A 90 -27.41 -8.17 -20.08
CA GLY A 90 -27.63 -7.29 -21.22
C GLY A 90 -26.96 -7.78 -22.51
N GLU A 91 -26.22 -8.91 -22.46
CA GLU A 91 -25.44 -9.45 -23.59
C GLU A 91 -24.59 -8.37 -24.27
N SER A 92 -24.00 -7.47 -23.49
CA SER A 92 -23.24 -6.34 -24.02
C SER A 92 -21.76 -6.41 -23.63
N LEU A 93 -20.93 -5.84 -24.53
CA LEU A 93 -19.49 -5.64 -24.31
C LEU A 93 -19.16 -4.18 -24.55
N GLU A 94 -18.46 -3.57 -23.59
CA GLU A 94 -17.98 -2.19 -23.71
C GLU A 94 -16.45 -2.17 -23.57
N SER A 95 -15.78 -1.61 -24.59
CA SER A 95 -14.32 -1.42 -24.53
C SER A 95 -14.00 -0.09 -23.89
N LEU A 96 -13.20 -0.12 -22.82
CA LEU A 96 -12.82 1.06 -22.07
C LEU A 96 -11.56 1.71 -22.67
N ASP A 97 -11.57 3.03 -22.73
CA ASP A 97 -10.39 3.79 -23.17
C ASP A 97 -9.35 3.90 -22.05
N LEU A 98 -8.27 3.15 -22.18
CA LEU A 98 -7.17 3.17 -21.23
C LEU A 98 -6.34 4.48 -21.25
N SER A 99 -6.56 5.38 -22.22
CA SER A 99 -5.91 6.69 -22.24
C SER A 99 -6.60 7.70 -21.32
N ASP A 100 -7.88 7.51 -21.07
CA ASP A 100 -8.65 8.29 -20.12
C ASP A 100 -8.49 7.69 -18.70
N GLN A 101 -7.81 8.40 -17.82
CA GLN A 101 -7.73 7.99 -16.43
C GLN A 101 -9.08 8.10 -15.70
N GLY A 102 -10.02 8.83 -16.31
CA GLY A 102 -11.28 9.16 -15.68
C GLY A 102 -11.08 9.93 -14.35
N ASN A 103 -12.11 9.96 -13.56
CA ASN A 103 -12.00 10.36 -12.16
C ASN A 103 -11.65 9.12 -11.32
N ILE A 104 -10.40 8.98 -10.90
CA ILE A 104 -10.01 7.88 -9.99
C ILE A 104 -10.69 7.99 -8.62
N ALA A 105 -11.57 8.99 -8.44
CA ALA A 105 -12.42 9.19 -7.26
C ALA A 105 -11.66 9.06 -5.92
N THR A 106 -10.38 9.42 -5.93
CA THR A 106 -9.52 9.34 -4.74
C THR A 106 -9.72 10.58 -3.86
N ARG A 107 -9.64 10.39 -2.54
CA ARG A 107 -9.76 11.46 -1.55
C ARG A 107 -8.60 11.41 -0.58
N LEU A 108 -7.85 12.49 -0.49
CA LEU A 108 -6.83 12.70 0.53
C LEU A 108 -7.48 13.23 1.82
N VAL A 109 -7.08 12.66 2.96
CA VAL A 109 -7.50 13.14 4.28
C VAL A 109 -6.50 14.18 4.77
N ARG A 110 -6.98 15.20 5.48
CA ARG A 110 -6.10 16.23 6.08
C ARG A 110 -5.11 15.58 7.05
N CYS A 111 -3.84 15.98 6.96
CA CYS A 111 -2.82 15.59 7.92
C CYS A 111 -3.23 16.06 9.33
N PRO A 112 -3.26 15.18 10.33
CA PRO A 112 -3.64 15.55 11.69
C PRO A 112 -2.66 16.56 12.30
N GLU A 113 -3.17 17.49 13.12
CA GLU A 113 -2.34 18.41 13.91
C GLU A 113 -1.82 17.69 15.16
N THR A 114 -0.70 16.99 15.01
CA THR A 114 -0.14 16.08 16.02
C THR A 114 0.03 16.72 17.40
N GLU A 115 0.56 17.94 17.45
CA GLU A 115 0.81 18.64 18.73
C GLU A 115 -0.49 18.87 19.51
N LYS A 116 -1.54 19.35 18.86
CA LYS A 116 -2.85 19.58 19.51
C LYS A 116 -3.50 18.29 20.00
N VAL A 117 -3.28 17.17 19.30
CA VAL A 117 -3.79 15.86 19.73
C VAL A 117 -2.98 15.35 20.92
N HIS A 118 -1.66 15.51 20.90
CA HIS A 118 -0.80 15.11 22.03
C HIS A 118 -1.13 15.95 23.28
N GLU A 119 -1.34 17.26 23.16
CA GLU A 119 -1.79 18.10 24.28
C GLU A 119 -3.13 17.63 24.85
N ARG A 120 -4.10 17.31 23.98
CA ARG A 120 -5.42 16.81 24.36
C ARG A 120 -5.34 15.52 25.16
N PHE A 121 -4.50 14.57 24.73
CA PHE A 121 -4.37 13.25 25.32
C PHE A 121 -3.14 13.11 26.23
N ALA A 122 -2.64 14.22 26.79
CA ALA A 122 -1.42 14.22 27.62
C ALA A 122 -1.52 13.25 28.82
N SER A 123 -2.69 13.16 29.46
CA SER A 123 -2.94 12.27 30.57
C SER A 123 -2.87 10.79 30.15
N ALA A 124 -3.54 10.42 29.05
CA ALA A 124 -3.48 9.08 28.48
C ALA A 124 -2.05 8.70 28.05
N ILE A 125 -1.35 9.64 27.41
CA ILE A 125 0.05 9.44 26.98
C ILE A 125 0.94 9.13 28.20
N GLN A 126 0.83 9.93 29.26
CA GLN A 126 1.61 9.73 30.49
C GLN A 126 1.30 8.35 31.11
N ARG A 127 0.03 7.98 31.19
CA ARG A 127 -0.39 6.70 31.78
C ARG A 127 0.10 5.50 30.98
N VAL A 128 -0.13 5.49 29.68
CA VAL A 128 0.24 4.34 28.82
C VAL A 128 1.76 4.24 28.66
N ARG A 129 2.47 5.35 28.44
CA ARG A 129 3.93 5.36 28.36
C ARG A 129 4.62 5.07 29.68
N GLY A 130 3.95 5.31 30.81
CA GLY A 130 4.44 4.86 32.11
C GLY A 130 4.56 3.33 32.21
N ALA A 131 3.67 2.59 31.52
CA ALA A 131 3.71 1.13 31.42
C ALA A 131 4.56 0.61 30.24
N VAL A 132 4.51 1.30 29.09
CA VAL A 132 5.25 0.93 27.85
C VAL A 132 5.93 2.18 27.29
N PRO A 133 7.11 2.55 27.77
CA PRO A 133 7.84 3.75 27.32
C PRO A 133 8.16 3.73 25.82
N GLU A 134 8.37 2.55 25.27
CA GLU A 134 8.72 2.30 23.86
C GLU A 134 7.54 2.46 22.90
N SER A 135 6.31 2.73 23.42
CA SER A 135 5.13 2.83 22.57
C SER A 135 5.18 4.00 21.59
N GLU A 136 4.90 3.70 20.33
CA GLU A 136 4.69 4.69 19.29
C GLU A 136 3.31 5.34 19.45
N LEU A 137 3.26 6.66 19.30
CA LEU A 137 2.01 7.44 19.27
C LEU A 137 1.59 7.64 17.82
N VAL A 138 0.37 7.22 17.50
CA VAL A 138 -0.18 7.39 16.16
C VAL A 138 -1.49 8.17 16.24
N VAL A 139 -1.50 9.37 15.69
CA VAL A 139 -2.71 10.19 15.63
C VAL A 139 -3.63 9.67 14.54
N LEU A 140 -4.78 9.12 14.92
CA LEU A 140 -5.78 8.60 14.00
C LEU A 140 -6.74 9.70 13.53
N SER A 141 -7.09 10.60 14.44
CA SER A 141 -7.97 11.75 14.17
C SER A 141 -7.76 12.84 15.22
N SER A 142 -8.47 13.93 15.12
CA SER A 142 -8.47 14.98 16.16
C SER A 142 -9.05 14.51 17.51
N THR A 143 -9.70 13.34 17.55
CA THR A 143 -10.39 12.78 18.72
C THR A 143 -9.93 11.39 19.09
N GLU A 144 -8.87 10.86 18.43
CA GLU A 144 -8.35 9.52 18.67
C GLU A 144 -6.84 9.46 18.50
N LEU A 145 -6.18 8.83 19.47
CA LEU A 145 -4.74 8.57 19.51
C LEU A 145 -4.50 7.09 19.81
N ALA A 146 -3.81 6.38 18.92
CA ALA A 146 -3.42 5.00 19.13
C ALA A 146 -2.02 4.88 19.73
N PHE A 147 -1.84 3.83 20.56
CA PHE A 147 -0.56 3.40 21.11
C PHE A 147 -0.18 2.09 20.46
N ARG A 148 0.99 2.04 19.85
CA ARG A 148 1.49 0.85 19.14
C ARG A 148 2.83 0.42 19.71
N LEU A 149 3.05 -0.89 19.74
CA LEU A 149 4.35 -1.49 20.01
C LEU A 149 4.75 -2.32 18.80
N TYR A 150 5.84 -1.94 18.14
CA TYR A 150 6.27 -2.55 16.89
C TYR A 150 5.09 -2.71 15.90
N GLY A 151 4.41 -1.59 15.62
CA GLY A 151 3.27 -1.52 14.72
C GLY A 151 1.96 -2.15 15.22
N LEU A 152 1.96 -2.95 16.29
CA LEU A 152 0.73 -3.53 16.87
C LEU A 152 0.05 -2.52 17.78
N GLU A 153 -1.17 -2.13 17.44
CA GLU A 153 -2.02 -1.32 18.31
C GLU A 153 -2.49 -2.16 19.50
N PHE A 154 -2.23 -1.67 20.71
CA PHE A 154 -2.58 -2.33 21.96
C PHE A 154 -3.43 -1.46 22.88
N ALA A 155 -3.46 -0.15 22.64
CA ALA A 155 -4.34 0.77 23.34
C ALA A 155 -4.70 1.97 22.47
N ARG A 156 -5.81 2.62 22.79
CA ARG A 156 -6.30 3.81 22.12
C ARG A 156 -6.91 4.78 23.13
N ALA A 157 -6.50 6.05 23.09
CA ALA A 157 -7.21 7.12 23.77
C ALA A 157 -8.23 7.73 22.80
N ARG A 158 -9.45 7.93 23.28
CA ARG A 158 -10.52 8.54 22.51
C ARG A 158 -11.34 9.51 23.34
N THR A 159 -11.95 10.47 22.66
CA THR A 159 -12.91 11.38 23.27
C THR A 159 -14.30 10.76 23.20
N ALA A 160 -14.87 10.34 24.31
CA ALA A 160 -16.23 9.81 24.41
C ALA A 160 -17.22 10.88 24.83
N SER A 161 -18.44 10.83 24.29
CA SER A 161 -19.55 11.66 24.74
C SER A 161 -20.44 10.84 25.65
N SER A 162 -20.63 11.24 26.90
CA SER A 162 -21.58 10.59 27.78
C SER A 162 -23.01 10.91 27.34
N PRO A 163 -23.92 9.93 27.27
CA PRO A 163 -25.33 10.18 26.99
C PRO A 163 -25.91 11.23 27.97
N GLY A 164 -26.41 12.34 27.44
CA GLY A 164 -27.02 13.40 28.26
C GLY A 164 -26.04 14.45 28.85
N SER A 165 -24.76 14.39 28.55
CA SER A 165 -23.75 15.38 28.96
C SER A 165 -23.06 16.00 27.74
N PHE A 166 -22.85 17.32 27.78
CA PHE A 166 -21.99 18.04 26.82
C PHE A 166 -20.51 17.92 27.17
N GLN A 167 -20.16 17.27 28.31
CA GLN A 167 -18.79 17.02 28.68
C GLN A 167 -18.23 15.86 27.86
N ARG A 168 -17.10 16.12 27.23
CA ARG A 168 -16.31 15.11 26.54
C ARG A 168 -15.30 14.55 27.52
N ASN A 169 -15.39 13.26 27.78
CA ASN A 169 -14.45 12.56 28.66
C ASN A 169 -13.40 11.85 27.83
N GLU A 170 -12.18 11.83 28.34
CA GLU A 170 -11.11 11.01 27.79
C GLU A 170 -11.27 9.58 28.28
N GLU A 171 -11.30 8.63 27.36
CA GLU A 171 -11.34 7.20 27.62
C GLU A 171 -10.10 6.53 27.02
N ILE A 172 -9.54 5.57 27.75
CA ILE A 172 -8.51 4.68 27.22
C ILE A 172 -9.13 3.30 27.08
N VAL A 173 -9.06 2.75 25.88
CA VAL A 173 -9.39 1.34 25.63
C VAL A 173 -8.12 0.58 25.30
N PHE A 174 -8.06 -0.70 25.66
CA PHE A 174 -6.88 -1.54 25.38
C PHE A 174 -7.30 -2.94 24.93
N GLY A 175 -6.42 -3.61 24.21
CA GLY A 175 -6.60 -4.95 23.67
C GLY A 175 -5.70 -5.20 22.47
N SER A 176 -5.51 -6.46 22.12
CA SER A 176 -4.77 -6.85 20.91
C SER A 176 -5.70 -7.68 20.03
N GLY A 177 -6.41 -7.03 19.11
CA GLY A 177 -7.34 -7.72 18.20
C GLY A 177 -8.76 -7.15 18.22
N ALA A 178 -9.78 -8.03 18.11
CA ALA A 178 -11.19 -7.63 17.96
C ALA A 178 -11.88 -7.16 19.25
N HIS A 179 -11.25 -7.36 20.40
CA HIS A 179 -11.87 -7.03 21.70
C HIS A 179 -11.15 -5.85 22.33
N GLU A 180 -11.90 -4.79 22.58
CA GLU A 180 -11.42 -3.61 23.33
C GLU A 180 -12.03 -3.65 24.75
N THR A 181 -11.18 -3.37 25.74
CA THR A 181 -11.57 -3.26 27.14
C THR A 181 -11.31 -1.82 27.60
N LEU A 182 -12.30 -1.20 28.25
CA LEU A 182 -12.13 0.13 28.84
C LEU A 182 -11.15 0.03 30.02
N LEU A 183 -10.16 0.93 30.06
CA LEU A 183 -9.19 1.02 31.15
C LEU A 183 -9.82 1.72 32.37
N THR A 184 -10.16 0.92 33.37
CA THR A 184 -10.73 1.34 34.65
C THR A 184 -9.90 0.76 35.80
N PRO A 185 -10.09 1.16 37.07
CA PRO A 185 -9.41 0.53 38.19
C PRO A 185 -9.60 -0.98 38.27
N GLU A 186 -10.78 -1.49 37.83
CA GLU A 186 -11.11 -2.92 37.84
C GLU A 186 -10.36 -3.68 36.73
N SER A 187 -10.12 -3.05 35.58
CA SER A 187 -9.42 -3.67 34.44
C SER A 187 -7.91 -3.40 34.45
N GLU A 188 -7.39 -2.59 35.37
CA GLU A 188 -5.96 -2.28 35.50
C GLU A 188 -5.04 -3.52 35.56
N PRO A 189 -5.39 -4.58 36.32
CA PRO A 189 -4.54 -5.80 36.35
C PRO A 189 -4.48 -6.49 34.99
N LEU A 190 -5.57 -6.47 34.21
CA LEU A 190 -5.62 -7.04 32.86
C LEU A 190 -4.76 -6.23 31.89
N PHE A 191 -4.79 -4.89 32.01
CA PHE A 191 -3.94 -4.01 31.24
C PHE A 191 -2.45 -4.28 31.55
N ALA A 192 -2.07 -4.39 32.82
CA ALA A 192 -0.71 -4.67 33.24
C ALA A 192 -0.21 -6.03 32.70
N ASP A 193 -1.03 -7.09 32.74
CA ASP A 193 -0.71 -8.40 32.18
C ASP A 193 -0.49 -8.32 30.67
N LEU A 194 -1.37 -7.64 29.93
CA LEU A 194 -1.19 -7.43 28.49
C LEU A 194 0.11 -6.69 28.18
N MET A 195 0.43 -5.64 28.92
CA MET A 195 1.67 -4.86 28.71
C MET A 195 2.92 -5.71 28.97
N GLN A 196 2.92 -6.51 30.04
CA GLN A 196 4.01 -7.43 30.30
C GLN A 196 4.20 -8.43 29.16
N ARG A 197 3.12 -9.09 28.71
CA ARG A 197 3.18 -10.06 27.59
C ARG A 197 3.64 -9.43 26.29
N LEU A 198 3.19 -8.22 25.97
CA LEU A 198 3.63 -7.50 24.78
C LEU A 198 5.13 -7.24 24.80
N ARG A 199 5.67 -6.74 25.91
CA ARG A 199 7.11 -6.46 26.05
C ARG A 199 7.97 -7.72 26.03
N GLU A 200 7.47 -8.85 26.53
CA GLU A 200 8.19 -10.13 26.53
C GLU A 200 8.15 -10.82 25.15
N LEU A 201 7.02 -10.76 24.46
CA LEU A 201 6.76 -11.60 23.29
C LEU A 201 6.88 -10.85 21.97
N ARG A 202 6.53 -9.54 21.93
CA ARG A 202 6.62 -8.73 20.71
C ARG A 202 7.93 -7.97 20.68
N ARG A 203 9.00 -8.70 20.49
CA ARG A 203 10.39 -8.21 20.34
C ARG A 203 11.10 -9.13 19.33
N ALA A 204 12.15 -8.64 18.70
CA ALA A 204 12.83 -9.34 17.61
C ALA A 204 13.26 -10.78 18.00
N ASP A 205 13.82 -10.92 19.22
CA ASP A 205 14.23 -12.19 19.81
C ASP A 205 13.12 -12.94 20.58
N GLY A 206 11.87 -12.48 20.51
CA GLY A 206 10.71 -13.13 21.13
C GLY A 206 10.36 -14.49 20.53
N ASP A 207 9.38 -15.17 21.16
CA ASP A 207 8.92 -16.48 20.66
C ASP A 207 8.21 -16.35 19.30
N LYS A 208 8.89 -16.75 18.24
CA LYS A 208 8.42 -16.70 16.84
C LYS A 208 7.15 -17.54 16.61
N ARG A 209 6.78 -18.45 17.50
CA ARG A 209 5.55 -19.26 17.42
C ARG A 209 4.35 -18.57 18.07
N HIS A 210 4.59 -17.62 18.96
CA HIS A 210 3.52 -16.94 19.68
C HIS A 210 2.71 -16.02 18.77
N ALA A 211 1.38 -15.97 18.99
CA ALA A 211 0.46 -15.16 18.19
C ALA A 211 0.86 -13.67 18.17
N LEU A 212 1.20 -13.07 19.32
CA LEU A 212 1.62 -11.67 19.43
C LEU A 212 2.86 -11.34 18.60
N TRP A 213 3.79 -12.29 18.45
CA TRP A 213 4.96 -12.10 17.58
C TRP A 213 4.58 -12.11 16.10
N ARG A 214 3.58 -12.94 15.71
CA ARG A 214 3.14 -13.10 14.32
C ARG A 214 2.11 -12.10 13.85
N MET A 215 1.42 -11.46 14.80
CA MET A 215 0.35 -10.50 14.46
C MET A 215 0.91 -9.33 13.66
N GLN A 216 0.21 -8.97 12.56
CA GLN A 216 0.47 -7.79 11.75
C GLN A 216 1.97 -7.60 11.40
N PRO A 217 2.63 -8.55 10.73
CA PRO A 217 4.06 -8.46 10.42
C PRO A 217 4.39 -7.26 9.53
N GLU A 218 3.50 -6.89 8.59
CA GLU A 218 3.67 -5.72 7.72
C GLU A 218 3.67 -4.42 8.54
N ARG A 219 2.81 -4.32 9.58
CA ARG A 219 2.81 -3.16 10.49
C ARG A 219 4.08 -3.06 11.32
N TRP A 220 4.66 -4.20 11.67
CA TRP A 220 5.95 -4.21 12.34
C TRP A 220 7.04 -3.69 11.39
N LEU A 221 7.10 -4.23 10.17
CA LEU A 221 8.05 -3.75 9.18
C LEU A 221 7.89 -2.25 8.89
N GLU A 222 6.64 -1.78 8.76
CA GLU A 222 6.33 -0.36 8.62
C GLU A 222 6.91 0.48 9.76
N SER A 223 6.74 0.02 11.02
CA SER A 223 7.25 0.74 12.19
C SER A 223 8.78 0.84 12.19
N GLU A 224 9.48 -0.24 11.81
CA GLU A 224 10.95 -0.25 11.70
C GLU A 224 11.44 0.69 10.60
N VAL A 225 10.85 0.60 9.42
CA VAL A 225 11.22 1.46 8.27
C VAL A 225 10.91 2.93 8.54
N LYS A 226 9.81 3.22 9.24
CA LYS A 226 9.42 4.60 9.58
C LYS A 226 10.41 5.29 10.50
N VAL A 227 11.11 4.56 11.37
CA VAL A 227 12.14 5.13 12.25
C VAL A 227 13.23 5.82 11.43
N ASP A 228 13.68 5.20 10.36
CA ASP A 228 14.62 5.79 9.42
C ASP A 228 14.44 5.24 8.00
N VAL A 229 13.64 5.92 7.18
CA VAL A 229 13.43 5.55 5.77
C VAL A 229 14.71 5.63 4.93
N SER A 230 15.75 6.34 5.42
CA SER A 230 17.02 6.43 4.69
C SER A 230 17.78 5.10 4.65
N LEU A 231 17.43 4.15 5.51
CA LEU A 231 17.91 2.76 5.44
C LEU A 231 17.47 2.07 4.14
N LEU A 232 16.27 2.38 3.65
CA LEU A 232 15.80 1.90 2.35
C LEU A 232 16.50 2.61 1.20
N ASP A 233 16.64 3.93 1.28
CA ASP A 233 17.30 4.75 0.26
C ASP A 233 17.83 6.05 0.87
N ALA A 234 19.13 6.29 0.78
CA ALA A 234 19.79 7.48 1.33
C ALA A 234 19.26 8.81 0.77
N ARG A 235 18.53 8.78 -0.35
CA ARG A 235 17.88 9.97 -0.90
C ARG A 235 16.66 10.41 -0.08
N LEU A 236 16.02 9.49 0.65
CA LEU A 236 14.82 9.78 1.43
C LEU A 236 15.11 10.68 2.62
N ASP A 237 14.13 11.52 2.93
CA ASP A 237 14.18 12.43 4.06
C ASP A 237 13.39 11.86 5.25
N PRO A 238 14.03 11.50 6.35
CA PRO A 238 13.35 10.93 7.51
C PRO A 238 12.47 11.94 8.27
N THR A 239 12.56 13.24 7.96
CA THR A 239 11.80 14.28 8.67
C THR A 239 10.32 14.28 8.33
N HIS A 240 9.97 13.90 7.09
CA HIS A 240 8.61 13.94 6.57
C HIS A 240 8.18 12.56 6.08
N VAL A 241 7.84 11.68 7.03
CA VAL A 241 7.33 10.33 6.76
C VAL A 241 5.95 10.18 7.37
N TYR A 242 4.99 9.87 6.53
CA TYR A 242 3.60 9.68 6.91
C TYR A 242 3.23 8.22 6.73
N ALA A 243 2.86 7.54 7.83
CA ALA A 243 2.40 6.17 7.80
C ALA A 243 0.88 6.11 7.65
N GLN A 244 0.40 5.08 6.97
CA GLN A 244 -1.02 4.80 6.85
C GLN A 244 -1.83 5.98 6.31
N VAL A 245 -1.33 6.57 5.22
CA VAL A 245 -2.03 7.70 4.59
C VAL A 245 -3.27 7.18 3.86
N PRO A 246 -4.48 7.63 4.29
CA PRO A 246 -5.70 7.20 3.61
C PRO A 246 -5.75 7.74 2.18
N ALA A 247 -5.77 6.84 1.23
CA ALA A 247 -5.94 7.14 -0.19
C ALA A 247 -7.22 6.43 -0.68
N PHE A 248 -8.36 6.92 -0.20
CA PHE A 248 -9.65 6.32 -0.53
C PHE A 248 -9.95 6.44 -2.02
N ALA A 249 -10.41 5.36 -2.63
CA ALA A 249 -11.00 5.36 -3.96
C ALA A 249 -12.37 4.71 -3.86
N ALA A 250 -13.40 5.36 -4.34
CA ALA A 250 -14.80 4.94 -4.44
C ALA A 250 -15.29 3.90 -3.39
N SER A 251 -14.92 2.63 -3.53
CA SER A 251 -15.30 1.52 -2.64
C SER A 251 -14.12 0.95 -1.85
N ASP A 252 -12.88 1.38 -2.12
CA ASP A 252 -11.67 0.87 -1.49
C ASP A 252 -11.12 1.85 -0.45
N ARG A 253 -10.88 1.34 0.76
CA ARG A 253 -10.20 2.06 1.85
C ARG A 253 -8.69 1.82 1.78
N GLY A 254 -8.11 1.99 0.61
CA GLY A 254 -6.67 1.84 0.43
C GLY A 254 -5.88 2.74 1.38
N MET A 255 -4.88 2.17 2.01
CA MET A 255 -3.97 2.87 2.92
C MET A 255 -2.57 2.73 2.37
N ILE A 256 -1.94 3.83 2.02
CA ILE A 256 -0.53 3.86 1.63
C ILE A 256 0.29 3.56 2.89
N ASP A 257 1.13 2.53 2.85
CA ASP A 257 1.92 2.15 4.02
C ASP A 257 2.79 3.31 4.49
N LEU A 258 3.67 3.82 3.60
CA LEU A 258 4.44 5.02 3.90
C LEU A 258 4.44 5.98 2.71
N LEU A 259 4.19 7.24 3.00
CA LEU A 259 4.37 8.36 2.09
C LEU A 259 5.53 9.23 2.61
N ALA A 260 6.55 9.39 1.79
CA ALA A 260 7.74 10.16 2.13
C ALA A 260 8.14 11.11 1.00
N SER A 261 9.24 11.82 1.16
CA SER A 261 9.87 12.56 0.08
C SER A 261 11.38 12.35 0.12
N THR A 262 12.05 12.58 -0.99
CA THR A 262 13.50 12.70 -1.00
C THR A 262 13.94 14.03 -0.38
N ARG A 263 15.22 14.16 -0.06
CA ARG A 263 15.81 15.42 0.42
C ARG A 263 15.63 16.56 -0.58
N GLU A 264 15.55 16.24 -1.88
CA GLU A 264 15.31 17.17 -2.99
C GLU A 264 13.81 17.44 -3.26
N GLY A 265 12.92 16.86 -2.46
CA GLY A 265 11.48 17.11 -2.54
C GLY A 265 10.70 16.20 -3.51
N GLN A 266 11.32 15.19 -4.15
CA GLN A 266 10.59 14.21 -4.94
C GLN A 266 9.74 13.34 -4.01
N LEU A 267 8.45 13.18 -4.30
CA LEU A 267 7.58 12.30 -3.52
C LEU A 267 7.99 10.84 -3.67
N ALA A 268 7.82 10.06 -2.61
CA ALA A 268 8.07 8.63 -2.59
C ALA A 268 6.90 7.89 -1.94
N VAL A 269 6.36 6.92 -2.66
CA VAL A 269 5.35 5.96 -2.20
C VAL A 269 6.08 4.68 -1.87
N ILE A 270 5.94 4.20 -0.64
CA ILE A 270 6.61 2.98 -0.18
C ILE A 270 5.52 1.98 0.18
N GLU A 271 5.51 0.85 -0.50
CA GLU A 271 4.63 -0.29 -0.24
C GLU A 271 5.45 -1.44 0.33
N LEU A 272 4.98 -2.01 1.44
CA LEU A 272 5.70 -2.98 2.23
C LEU A 272 4.95 -4.32 2.26
N LYS A 273 5.69 -5.43 2.07
CA LYS A 273 5.18 -6.78 2.33
C LYS A 273 6.17 -7.53 3.19
N ALA A 274 5.70 -8.07 4.31
CA ALA A 274 6.51 -8.91 5.19
C ALA A 274 6.51 -10.38 4.75
N ASP A 275 5.46 -10.80 4.04
CA ASP A 275 5.26 -12.12 3.48
C ASP A 275 5.16 -12.06 1.95
N GLU A 276 5.21 -13.22 1.31
CA GLU A 276 5.14 -13.33 -0.15
C GLU A 276 3.78 -12.88 -0.68
N ASP A 277 3.75 -11.84 -1.53
CA ASP A 277 2.55 -11.32 -2.16
C ASP A 277 2.75 -11.07 -3.66
N ILE A 278 2.00 -11.79 -4.48
CA ILE A 278 2.01 -11.68 -5.94
C ILE A 278 1.47 -10.32 -6.43
N HIS A 279 0.67 -9.64 -5.61
CA HIS A 279 0.00 -8.38 -5.97
C HIS A 279 0.82 -7.14 -5.61
N LEU A 280 1.93 -7.26 -4.89
CA LEU A 280 2.79 -6.15 -4.47
C LEU A 280 3.06 -5.12 -5.59
N PRO A 281 3.43 -5.50 -6.84
CA PRO A 281 3.71 -4.51 -7.87
C PRO A 281 2.51 -3.66 -8.28
N LEU A 282 1.34 -4.28 -8.45
CA LEU A 282 0.14 -3.57 -8.89
C LEU A 282 -0.57 -2.84 -7.75
N GLN A 283 -0.40 -3.27 -6.51
CA GLN A 283 -0.87 -2.55 -5.33
C GLN A 283 -0.06 -1.27 -5.14
N GLY A 284 1.26 -1.36 -5.20
CA GLY A 284 2.11 -0.17 -5.14
C GLY A 284 1.83 0.81 -6.29
N LEU A 285 1.62 0.29 -7.51
CA LEU A 285 1.24 1.11 -8.67
C LEU A 285 -0.07 1.87 -8.46
N ASP A 286 -1.06 1.23 -7.84
CA ASP A 286 -2.34 1.85 -7.52
C ASP A 286 -2.16 3.01 -6.54
N TYR A 287 -1.38 2.84 -5.46
CA TYR A 287 -1.08 3.92 -4.52
C TYR A 287 -0.23 5.04 -5.14
N TRP A 288 0.74 4.68 -5.97
CA TRP A 288 1.54 5.64 -6.72
C TRP A 288 0.67 6.51 -7.63
N SER A 289 -0.31 5.92 -8.33
CA SER A 289 -1.23 6.66 -9.21
C SER A 289 -2.09 7.66 -8.43
N ARG A 290 -2.57 7.28 -7.23
CA ARG A 290 -3.34 8.16 -6.33
C ARG A 290 -2.47 9.31 -5.82
N VAL A 291 -1.22 9.04 -5.43
CA VAL A 291 -0.28 10.09 -5.00
C VAL A 291 -0.01 11.07 -6.13
N LYS A 292 0.23 10.58 -7.36
CA LYS A 292 0.40 11.41 -8.55
C LYS A 292 -0.83 12.30 -8.76
N TRP A 293 -2.03 11.75 -8.67
CA TRP A 293 -3.29 12.49 -8.80
C TRP A 293 -3.41 13.65 -7.80
N HIS A 294 -3.13 13.39 -6.52
CA HIS A 294 -3.19 14.40 -5.45
C HIS A 294 -2.08 15.44 -5.60
N TYR A 295 -0.91 15.01 -6.04
CA TYR A 295 0.22 15.90 -6.27
C TYR A 295 -0.05 16.91 -7.39
N GLU A 296 -0.55 16.48 -8.54
CA GLU A 296 -0.89 17.32 -9.68
C GLU A 296 -1.97 18.37 -9.36
N ARG A 297 -2.72 18.18 -8.27
CA ARG A 297 -3.76 19.11 -7.76
C ARG A 297 -3.31 19.91 -6.58
N GLU A 298 -2.03 19.88 -6.23
CA GLU A 298 -1.43 20.56 -5.08
C GLU A 298 -2.13 20.23 -3.74
N GLU A 299 -2.75 19.06 -3.65
CA GLU A 299 -3.57 18.69 -2.50
C GLU A 299 -2.74 18.42 -1.25
N PHE A 300 -1.50 17.90 -1.39
CA PHE A 300 -0.64 17.66 -0.24
C PHE A 300 -0.41 18.94 0.57
N LYS A 301 -0.07 20.05 -0.08
CA LYS A 301 0.09 21.35 0.58
C LYS A 301 -1.21 21.84 1.22
N ARG A 302 -2.33 21.75 0.48
CA ARG A 302 -3.66 22.16 0.95
C ARG A 302 -4.13 21.38 2.18
N PHE A 303 -3.77 20.09 2.26
CA PHE A 303 -4.16 19.19 3.34
C PHE A 303 -3.11 19.08 4.45
N GLY A 304 -2.05 19.91 4.43
CA GLY A 304 -1.08 20.06 5.53
C GLY A 304 0.04 19.01 5.56
N TYR A 305 0.26 18.29 4.45
CA TYR A 305 1.41 17.39 4.32
C TYR A 305 2.67 18.17 3.93
N PHE A 306 3.82 17.66 4.31
CA PHE A 306 5.16 18.19 3.96
C PHE A 306 5.33 19.67 4.33
N GLY A 307 4.86 20.06 5.52
CA GLY A 307 4.92 21.46 5.98
C GLY A 307 6.33 22.03 5.88
N GLY A 308 6.45 23.21 5.24
CA GLY A 308 7.72 23.90 5.05
C GLY A 308 8.63 23.35 3.96
N LYS A 309 8.28 22.23 3.31
CA LYS A 309 9.09 21.61 2.24
C LYS A 309 8.52 21.94 0.86
N THR A 310 9.41 22.30 -0.06
CA THR A 310 9.05 22.44 -1.48
C THR A 310 9.11 21.07 -2.13
N LEU A 311 8.00 20.62 -2.69
CA LEU A 311 7.94 19.39 -3.45
C LEU A 311 8.44 19.61 -4.88
N SER A 312 9.23 18.67 -5.38
CA SER A 312 9.79 18.69 -6.73
C SER A 312 8.76 18.27 -7.78
N PHE A 313 8.82 18.85 -8.97
CA PHE A 313 7.99 18.44 -10.12
C PHE A 313 8.37 17.09 -10.74
N ALA A 314 9.42 16.43 -10.23
CA ALA A 314 9.78 15.10 -10.69
C ALA A 314 8.65 14.08 -10.42
N ALA A 315 8.52 13.09 -11.29
CA ALA A 315 7.58 11.98 -11.06
C ALA A 315 7.84 11.33 -9.70
N SER A 316 6.78 10.97 -9.00
CA SER A 316 6.91 10.29 -7.70
C SER A 316 7.66 8.97 -7.85
N LEU A 317 8.49 8.65 -6.86
CA LEU A 317 9.20 7.37 -6.77
C LEU A 317 8.26 6.31 -6.17
N LEU A 318 8.21 5.12 -6.75
CA LEU A 318 7.54 3.95 -6.17
C LEU A 318 8.59 2.99 -5.62
N ILE A 319 8.58 2.75 -4.32
CA ILE A 319 9.48 1.82 -3.64
C ILE A 319 8.67 0.63 -3.15
N LEU A 320 8.96 -0.55 -3.68
CA LEU A 320 8.37 -1.82 -3.28
C LEU A 320 9.36 -2.54 -2.37
N VAL A 321 8.96 -2.88 -1.16
CA VAL A 321 9.87 -3.47 -0.16
C VAL A 321 9.36 -4.83 0.28
N SER A 322 10.24 -5.81 0.29
CA SER A 322 9.95 -7.14 0.83
C SER A 322 11.24 -7.83 1.28
N PRO A 323 11.20 -8.74 2.27
CA PRO A 323 12.33 -9.61 2.55
C PRO A 323 12.74 -10.40 1.32
N ALA A 324 14.04 -10.58 1.11
CA ALA A 324 14.61 -11.12 -0.14
C ALA A 324 14.03 -12.47 -0.54
N LEU A 325 13.81 -13.36 0.44
CA LEU A 325 13.25 -14.70 0.22
C LEU A 325 11.72 -14.72 0.10
N HIS A 326 11.04 -13.60 0.40
CA HIS A 326 9.60 -13.43 0.30
C HIS A 326 9.16 -12.63 -0.93
N ILE A 327 10.10 -12.26 -1.81
CA ILE A 327 9.74 -11.67 -3.11
C ILE A 327 9.14 -12.76 -4.00
N HIS A 328 7.85 -12.59 -4.35
CA HIS A 328 7.17 -13.55 -5.22
C HIS A 328 7.89 -13.65 -6.58
N PRO A 329 8.17 -14.86 -7.11
CA PRO A 329 8.90 -15.04 -8.38
C PRO A 329 8.29 -14.31 -9.59
N ALA A 330 6.98 -14.08 -9.57
CA ALA A 330 6.26 -13.37 -10.63
C ALA A 330 6.42 -11.84 -10.57
N THR A 331 6.97 -11.27 -9.49
CA THR A 331 7.14 -9.81 -9.32
C THR A 331 7.87 -9.17 -10.50
N ASP A 332 9.00 -9.75 -10.91
CA ASP A 332 9.78 -9.29 -12.05
C ASP A 332 8.98 -9.33 -13.37
N THR A 333 8.16 -10.35 -13.54
CA THR A 333 7.32 -10.49 -14.74
C THR A 333 6.28 -9.38 -14.81
N VAL A 334 5.62 -9.07 -13.70
CA VAL A 334 4.62 -7.98 -13.66
C VAL A 334 5.28 -6.63 -13.89
N LEU A 335 6.42 -6.36 -13.21
CA LEU A 335 7.15 -5.09 -13.32
C LEU A 335 7.65 -4.80 -14.75
N ARG A 336 7.92 -5.82 -15.58
CA ARG A 336 8.29 -5.64 -17.00
C ARG A 336 7.22 -4.96 -17.83
N TYR A 337 5.96 -5.04 -17.41
CA TYR A 337 4.83 -4.45 -18.12
C TYR A 337 4.41 -3.09 -17.57
N VAL A 338 5.04 -2.62 -16.51
CA VAL A 338 4.79 -1.28 -15.97
C VAL A 338 5.42 -0.23 -16.89
N SER A 339 4.68 0.86 -17.15
CA SER A 339 5.11 1.97 -17.99
C SER A 339 6.44 2.58 -17.52
N PRO A 340 7.35 2.95 -18.44
CA PRO A 340 8.60 3.66 -18.09
C PRO A 340 8.41 5.03 -17.41
N GLU A 341 7.20 5.57 -17.40
CA GLU A 341 6.89 6.81 -16.67
C GLU A 341 6.85 6.60 -15.14
N VAL A 342 6.67 5.36 -14.69
CA VAL A 342 6.69 4.99 -13.27
C VAL A 342 8.12 4.69 -12.86
N ASP A 343 8.72 5.59 -12.07
CA ASP A 343 10.06 5.38 -11.51
C ASP A 343 9.95 4.45 -10.31
N TRP A 344 10.06 3.14 -10.56
CA TRP A 344 9.93 2.13 -9.51
C TRP A 344 11.28 1.53 -9.11
N GLU A 345 11.38 1.20 -7.84
CA GLU A 345 12.46 0.41 -7.24
C GLU A 345 11.88 -0.76 -6.44
N LEU A 346 12.39 -1.96 -6.66
CA LEU A 346 12.17 -3.11 -5.79
C LEU A 346 13.37 -3.23 -4.84
N VAL A 347 13.13 -3.07 -3.57
CA VAL A 347 14.13 -3.11 -2.50
C VAL A 347 13.95 -4.40 -1.71
N ALA A 348 14.91 -5.29 -1.83
CA ALA A 348 14.96 -6.53 -1.05
C ALA A 348 15.71 -6.27 0.26
N ILE A 349 15.08 -6.58 1.38
CA ILE A 349 15.68 -6.47 2.71
C ILE A 349 16.06 -7.83 3.28
N ASP A 350 16.90 -7.84 4.31
CA ASP A 350 17.29 -9.05 5.02
C ASP A 350 16.11 -9.69 5.77
N GLU A 351 16.13 -11.00 5.92
CA GLU A 351 15.10 -11.78 6.61
C GLU A 351 15.01 -11.47 8.12
N HIS A 352 16.09 -10.93 8.68
CA HIS A 352 16.17 -10.51 10.08
C HIS A 352 15.79 -9.03 10.28
N TRP A 353 14.98 -8.50 9.40
CA TRP A 353 14.56 -7.09 9.42
C TRP A 353 13.92 -6.62 10.75
N ARG A 354 13.44 -7.55 11.58
CA ARG A 354 12.95 -7.24 12.94
C ARG A 354 14.07 -6.85 13.91
N ASP A 355 15.31 -7.27 13.64
CA ASP A 355 16.49 -6.87 14.40
C ASP A 355 17.09 -5.59 13.81
N GLU A 356 17.22 -5.55 12.48
CA GLU A 356 17.78 -4.41 11.76
C GLU A 356 17.34 -4.46 10.29
N VAL A 357 16.82 -3.35 9.79
CA VAL A 357 16.47 -3.21 8.36
C VAL A 357 17.75 -3.02 7.54
N LYS A 358 18.13 -4.03 6.76
CA LYS A 358 19.29 -4.01 5.86
C LYS A 358 18.86 -4.33 4.43
N VAL A 359 19.29 -3.51 3.48
CA VAL A 359 19.04 -3.76 2.07
C VAL A 359 20.05 -4.76 1.54
N VAL A 360 19.55 -5.86 0.96
CA VAL A 360 20.35 -6.93 0.36
C VAL A 360 20.62 -6.65 -1.11
N PHE A 361 19.58 -6.30 -1.87
CA PHE A 361 19.73 -5.89 -3.27
C PHE A 361 18.61 -4.93 -3.69
N ARG A 362 18.79 -4.32 -4.86
CA ARG A 362 17.81 -3.42 -5.50
C ARG A 362 17.67 -3.78 -6.96
N LYS A 363 16.44 -3.65 -7.46
CA LYS A 363 16.14 -3.62 -8.90
C LYS A 363 15.43 -2.30 -9.20
N ARG A 364 15.69 -1.74 -10.37
CA ARG A 364 15.11 -0.45 -10.79
C ARG A 364 14.48 -0.57 -12.16
N ALA A 365 13.53 0.33 -12.43
CA ALA A 365 13.03 0.53 -13.77
C ALA A 365 14.19 0.84 -14.72
N GLU A 366 14.24 0.18 -15.87
CA GLU A 366 15.20 0.54 -16.92
C GLU A 366 14.79 1.91 -17.48
N LYS A 367 15.57 2.96 -17.14
CA LYS A 367 15.36 4.29 -17.73
C LYS A 367 15.61 4.18 -19.24
N SER A 368 14.58 4.46 -20.02
CA SER A 368 14.69 4.51 -21.49
C SER A 368 15.94 5.33 -21.88
N ARG A 369 16.87 4.75 -22.64
CA ARG A 369 18.11 5.37 -23.10
C ARG A 369 17.93 6.58 -24.04
N THR A 370 16.72 7.06 -24.22
CA THR A 370 16.39 8.12 -25.19
C THR A 370 16.75 9.54 -24.75
N ALA A 371 17.27 9.75 -23.54
CA ALA A 371 17.63 11.08 -23.02
C ALA A 371 19.09 11.51 -23.31
N LYS A 372 19.84 10.81 -24.18
CA LYS A 372 21.26 11.16 -24.49
C LYS A 372 21.52 11.57 -25.93
N LEU A 373 20.55 12.09 -26.66
CA LEU A 373 20.72 12.56 -28.04
C LEU A 373 20.17 13.97 -28.27
N ILE A 374 20.23 14.87 -27.28
CA ILE A 374 20.14 16.32 -27.49
C ILE A 374 21.11 16.94 -26.48
N GLY A 375 22.34 17.10 -26.93
CA GLY A 375 23.40 17.86 -26.32
C GLY A 375 24.25 18.42 -27.44
#